data_bb42b747479b1ea1d02867201e55e0ad
#
_entry.id   bb42b747479b1ea1d02867201e55e0ad
#
_cell.length_a   1.000
_cell.length_b   1.000
_cell.length_c   1.000
_cell.angle_alpha   90.00
_cell.angle_beta   90.00
_cell.angle_gamma   90.00
#
_symmetry.space_group_name_H-M   'P 1'
#
loop_
_entity.id
_entity.type
_entity.pdbx_description
1 polymer ?
#
loop_
_entity_poly.entity_id
_entity_poly.type
_entity_poly.pdbx_seq_one_letter_code
_entity_poly.pdbx_strand_id
1 'polypeptide(L)'
;HLTDVIHIDEDKFETPKLFQTVIQINTYTEMKLVFLEGIFKTLLNKNSQVVFFIMPSILKSKNTMSEEEKFTIIKTIIESDLKIAFNINDIETTYFVEEAFMSVFRQISPNELSNHNNYEVHFVFDLSLMEIRTIYRMILKLHNIMLNVKLGLNITCLFEKPSVFKSLVSQIKRLKFDSLIIDNANLSSPYLMGESDELLLKNILHFKNLKQVINELDIEQEKLIFLNVENHKLLNNKERDLSNSAPLIYKTLSALYHNFDGFGLNIFDNHHTFNAMHLYDKNGFKTTLGLILEKFIEYVSKPKYENSYYSIFDIENYYCLVIYDWRVIESETIMSNFEDSQVYINFKNNVLNDKYLIVIETLDENSGNINHLISKELRDKYEWNPSLLSKIDNYLKPAIEIKEHNFSDNSLNINVTFNALYIIKIGKK
;
A
#
# COMPACT_ATOMS: atom_id res chain seq x y z
N HIS A 1 -19.64 -11.27 23.87
CA HIS A 1 -19.17 -12.58 23.38
C HIS A 1 -19.67 -12.78 21.95
N LEU A 2 -18.76 -12.64 21.00
CA LEU A 2 -19.08 -12.87 19.59
C LEU A 2 -18.61 -14.26 19.20
N THR A 3 -19.57 -15.07 18.76
CA THR A 3 -19.26 -16.36 18.13
C THR A 3 -19.67 -16.29 16.67
N ASP A 4 -18.76 -16.56 15.77
CA ASP A 4 -19.04 -16.54 14.35
C ASP A 4 -18.42 -17.75 13.62
N VAL A 5 -19.00 -18.08 12.50
CA VAL A 5 -18.56 -19.18 11.65
C VAL A 5 -18.20 -18.66 10.28
N ILE A 6 -16.95 -18.88 9.90
CA ILE A 6 -16.45 -18.57 8.57
C ILE A 6 -16.48 -19.82 7.72
N HIS A 7 -17.22 -19.77 6.61
CA HIS A 7 -17.18 -20.82 5.60
C HIS A 7 -16.30 -20.40 4.44
N ILE A 8 -15.28 -21.18 4.15
CA ILE A 8 -14.51 -21.03 2.91
C ILE A 8 -15.38 -21.55 1.77
N ASP A 9 -15.94 -20.61 1.00
CA ASP A 9 -16.91 -20.88 -0.07
C ASP A 9 -16.38 -20.29 -1.37
N GLU A 10 -15.75 -21.11 -2.19
CA GLU A 10 -15.16 -20.70 -3.47
C GLU A 10 -16.21 -20.15 -4.45
N ASP A 11 -17.48 -20.53 -4.32
CA ASP A 11 -18.55 -20.01 -5.17
C ASP A 11 -18.80 -18.51 -4.94
N LYS A 12 -18.39 -17.98 -3.81
CA LYS A 12 -18.47 -16.56 -3.46
C LYS A 12 -17.20 -15.77 -3.82
N PHE A 13 -16.18 -16.43 -4.33
CA PHE A 13 -14.93 -15.76 -4.65
C PHE A 13 -15.12 -14.87 -5.89
N GLU A 14 -14.68 -13.62 -5.75
CA GLU A 14 -14.68 -12.66 -6.84
C GLU A 14 -13.53 -12.93 -7.81
N THR A 15 -13.71 -12.52 -9.07
CA THR A 15 -12.65 -12.56 -10.07
C THR A 15 -11.47 -11.71 -9.58
N PRO A 16 -10.24 -12.24 -9.58
CA PRO A 16 -9.09 -11.51 -9.08
C PRO A 16 -8.81 -10.27 -9.92
N LYS A 17 -8.65 -9.14 -9.26
CA LYS A 17 -8.06 -7.94 -9.84
C LYS A 17 -6.67 -7.75 -9.29
N LEU A 18 -5.73 -7.42 -10.14
CA LEU A 18 -4.39 -7.03 -9.72
C LEU A 18 -4.48 -5.79 -8.83
N PHE A 19 -3.72 -5.81 -7.74
CA PHE A 19 -3.63 -4.71 -6.81
C PHE A 19 -2.21 -4.15 -6.80
N GLN A 20 -2.09 -2.83 -6.93
CA GLN A 20 -0.81 -2.16 -6.98
C GLN A 20 -0.48 -1.51 -5.64
N THR A 21 0.66 -1.85 -5.07
CA THR A 21 1.19 -1.17 -3.89
C THR A 21 2.14 -0.07 -4.33
N VAL A 22 1.86 1.17 -3.92
CA VAL A 22 2.68 2.34 -4.23
C VAL A 22 3.45 2.75 -2.98
N ILE A 23 4.77 2.84 -3.09
CA ILE A 23 5.66 3.31 -2.04
C ILE A 23 6.10 4.72 -2.37
N GLN A 24 5.73 5.68 -1.53
CA GLN A 24 6.01 7.09 -1.75
C GLN A 24 7.34 7.49 -1.12
N ILE A 25 8.21 8.07 -1.93
CA ILE A 25 9.56 8.52 -1.56
C ILE A 25 9.61 10.04 -1.79
N ASN A 26 9.72 10.81 -0.70
CA ASN A 26 9.57 12.25 -0.73
C ASN A 26 10.89 13.02 -0.66
N THR A 27 11.96 12.39 -0.17
CA THR A 27 13.26 13.05 0.01
C THR A 27 14.41 12.25 -0.59
N TYR A 28 15.52 12.94 -0.87
CA TYR A 28 16.75 12.28 -1.35
C TYR A 28 17.31 11.29 -0.33
N THR A 29 17.23 11.61 0.96
CA THR A 29 17.70 10.70 2.03
C THR A 29 16.92 9.40 2.03
N GLU A 30 15.59 9.47 1.89
CA GLU A 30 14.73 8.28 1.77
C GLU A 30 15.10 7.46 0.52
N MET A 31 15.31 8.13 -0.62
CA MET A 31 15.71 7.48 -1.86
C MET A 31 17.06 6.81 -1.75
N LYS A 32 18.04 7.46 -1.09
CA LYS A 32 19.36 6.91 -0.84
C LYS A 32 19.29 5.64 0.00
N LEU A 33 18.51 5.64 1.08
CA LEU A 33 18.29 4.45 1.92
C LEU A 33 17.65 3.31 1.12
N VAL A 34 16.64 3.59 0.32
CA VAL A 34 15.95 2.59 -0.50
C VAL A 34 16.86 1.95 -1.53
N PHE A 35 17.65 2.74 -2.25
CA PHE A 35 18.47 2.22 -3.35
C PHE A 35 19.83 1.67 -2.92
N LEU A 36 20.46 2.24 -1.91
CA LEU A 36 21.82 1.86 -1.51
C LEU A 36 21.85 0.79 -0.41
N GLU A 37 20.84 0.73 0.46
CA GLU A 37 20.78 -0.20 1.59
C GLU A 37 19.98 -1.49 1.29
N GLY A 38 19.48 -1.66 0.07
CA GLY A 38 18.86 -2.91 -0.38
C GLY A 38 17.43 -3.17 0.11
N ILE A 39 16.79 -2.23 0.84
CA ILE A 39 15.37 -2.30 1.22
C ILE A 39 14.50 -2.58 -0.01
N PHE A 40 14.87 -1.99 -1.11
CA PHE A 40 14.24 -2.10 -2.41
C PHE A 40 14.18 -3.53 -2.93
N LYS A 41 15.32 -4.24 -2.88
CA LYS A 41 15.40 -5.63 -3.35
C LYS A 41 14.49 -6.57 -2.57
N THR A 42 14.33 -6.33 -1.27
CA THR A 42 13.48 -7.15 -0.41
C THR A 42 12.01 -7.02 -0.79
N LEU A 43 11.54 -5.81 -1.10
CA LEU A 43 10.15 -5.58 -1.51
C LEU A 43 9.87 -6.09 -2.91
N LEU A 44 10.82 -5.91 -3.84
CA LEU A 44 10.66 -6.33 -5.23
C LEU A 44 10.71 -7.84 -5.44
N ASN A 45 11.57 -8.54 -4.72
CA ASN A 45 11.65 -9.99 -4.82
C ASN A 45 10.33 -10.69 -4.43
N LYS A 46 9.46 -9.99 -3.72
CA LYS A 46 8.17 -10.50 -3.29
C LYS A 46 7.04 -10.20 -4.27
N ASN A 47 7.06 -9.05 -4.96
CA ASN A 47 5.96 -8.65 -5.82
C ASN A 47 6.37 -7.66 -6.91
N SER A 48 6.12 -8.02 -8.17
CA SER A 48 6.34 -7.16 -9.34
C SER A 48 5.33 -6.01 -9.50
N GLN A 49 4.27 -5.96 -8.69
CA GLN A 49 3.26 -4.90 -8.72
C GLN A 49 3.54 -3.73 -7.79
N VAL A 50 4.73 -3.68 -7.18
CA VAL A 50 5.18 -2.53 -6.38
C VAL A 50 5.65 -1.42 -7.30
N VAL A 51 5.11 -0.22 -7.12
CA VAL A 51 5.53 1.01 -7.83
C VAL A 51 6.09 2.00 -6.82
N PHE A 52 7.24 2.56 -7.15
CA PHE A 52 7.89 3.59 -6.33
C PHE A 52 7.54 4.97 -6.87
N PHE A 53 6.82 5.74 -6.08
CA PHE A 53 6.43 7.10 -6.41
C PHE A 53 7.47 8.08 -5.85
N ILE A 54 8.22 8.71 -6.75
CA ILE A 54 9.37 9.55 -6.40
C ILE A 54 9.07 11.02 -6.69
N MET A 55 9.40 11.90 -5.75
CA MET A 55 9.33 13.34 -5.98
C MET A 55 10.41 13.78 -6.97
N PRO A 56 10.04 14.41 -8.10
CA PRO A 56 10.99 14.78 -9.16
C PRO A 56 12.05 15.80 -8.70
N SER A 57 11.74 16.58 -7.68
CA SER A 57 12.69 17.51 -7.06
C SER A 57 13.99 16.82 -6.59
N ILE A 58 13.95 15.54 -6.29
CA ILE A 58 15.12 14.74 -5.94
C ILE A 58 16.13 14.71 -7.10
N LEU A 59 15.66 14.55 -8.33
CA LEU A 59 16.51 14.56 -9.53
C LEU A 59 16.98 15.96 -9.96
N LYS A 60 16.26 17.00 -9.56
CA LYS A 60 16.58 18.41 -9.88
C LYS A 60 17.72 18.98 -9.03
N SER A 61 17.94 18.48 -7.84
CA SER A 61 18.82 19.10 -6.87
C SER A 61 20.29 18.86 -7.20
N LYS A 62 20.94 19.88 -7.74
CA LYS A 62 22.40 19.87 -7.98
C LYS A 62 23.22 19.80 -6.70
N ASN A 63 22.64 20.19 -5.58
CA ASN A 63 23.34 20.29 -4.29
C ASN A 63 23.21 19.02 -3.43
N THR A 64 22.27 18.13 -3.75
CA THR A 64 21.98 16.94 -2.95
C THR A 64 22.36 15.63 -3.64
N MET A 65 22.46 15.63 -4.97
CA MET A 65 22.75 14.43 -5.75
C MET A 65 23.79 14.73 -6.84
N SER A 66 24.88 13.97 -6.86
CA SER A 66 25.86 14.05 -7.93
C SER A 66 25.34 13.40 -9.22
N GLU A 67 25.95 13.73 -10.36
CA GLU A 67 25.60 13.10 -11.64
C GLU A 67 25.87 11.57 -11.63
N GLU A 68 26.90 11.14 -10.89
CA GLU A 68 27.21 9.72 -10.72
C GLU A 68 26.14 8.99 -9.90
N GLU A 69 25.62 9.61 -8.85
CA GLU A 69 24.51 9.06 -8.05
C GLU A 69 23.22 8.96 -8.87
N LYS A 70 22.88 9.97 -9.68
CA LYS A 70 21.75 9.93 -10.62
C LYS A 70 21.89 8.79 -11.62
N PHE A 71 23.07 8.64 -12.20
CA PHE A 71 23.38 7.57 -13.13
C PHE A 71 23.18 6.20 -12.47
N THR A 72 23.71 6.01 -11.28
CA THR A 72 23.58 4.74 -10.52
C THR A 72 22.12 4.41 -10.22
N ILE A 73 21.34 5.40 -9.80
CA ILE A 73 19.93 5.21 -9.48
C ILE A 73 19.13 4.79 -10.72
N ILE A 74 19.30 5.49 -11.83
CA ILE A 74 18.56 5.21 -13.07
C ILE A 74 19.01 3.87 -13.66
N LYS A 75 20.31 3.58 -13.62
CA LYS A 75 20.82 2.28 -14.03
C LYS A 75 20.21 1.15 -13.19
N THR A 76 20.11 1.33 -11.88
CA THR A 76 19.46 0.37 -10.97
C THR A 76 17.98 0.17 -11.31
N ILE A 77 17.26 1.24 -11.62
CA ILE A 77 15.85 1.16 -12.05
C ILE A 77 15.71 0.26 -13.28
N ILE A 78 16.55 0.43 -14.27
CA ILE A 78 16.52 -0.32 -15.54
C ILE A 78 16.93 -1.78 -15.30
N GLU A 79 18.05 -2.01 -14.65
CA GLU A 79 18.63 -3.35 -14.45
C GLU A 79 17.83 -4.23 -13.49
N SER A 80 17.11 -3.62 -12.55
CA SER A 80 16.28 -4.34 -11.58
C SER A 80 14.80 -4.42 -11.99
N ASP A 81 14.47 -4.04 -13.22
CA ASP A 81 13.11 -4.07 -13.77
C ASP A 81 12.07 -3.34 -12.88
N LEU A 82 12.45 -2.17 -12.38
CA LEU A 82 11.62 -1.42 -11.46
C LEU A 82 10.49 -0.67 -12.14
N LYS A 83 9.41 -0.46 -11.39
CA LYS A 83 8.30 0.42 -11.77
C LYS A 83 8.40 1.71 -10.96
N ILE A 84 8.68 2.81 -11.63
CA ILE A 84 8.88 4.13 -11.01
C ILE A 84 7.84 5.10 -11.53
N ALA A 85 7.25 5.88 -10.63
CA ALA A 85 6.33 6.96 -10.98
C ALA A 85 6.88 8.31 -10.55
N PHE A 86 6.74 9.30 -11.43
CA PHE A 86 7.11 10.69 -11.16
C PHE A 86 5.90 11.59 -11.26
N ASN A 87 5.73 12.45 -10.25
CA ASN A 87 4.70 13.49 -10.30
C ASN A 87 5.18 14.66 -11.16
N ILE A 88 4.44 14.96 -12.22
CA ILE A 88 4.79 16.00 -13.20
C ILE A 88 3.89 17.21 -13.00
N ASN A 89 4.45 18.28 -12.45
CA ASN A 89 3.75 19.50 -12.16
C ASN A 89 3.98 20.61 -13.20
N ASP A 90 5.02 20.47 -14.00
CA ASP A 90 5.40 21.43 -15.02
C ASP A 90 6.22 20.78 -16.16
N ILE A 91 6.41 21.54 -17.24
CA ILE A 91 7.16 21.08 -18.42
C ILE A 91 8.63 20.82 -18.08
N GLU A 92 9.23 21.64 -17.23
CA GLU A 92 10.64 21.49 -16.84
C GLU A 92 10.89 20.14 -16.15
N THR A 93 9.99 19.71 -15.28
CA THR A 93 10.08 18.43 -14.60
C THR A 93 10.14 17.28 -15.60
N THR A 94 9.32 17.31 -16.63
CA THR A 94 9.36 16.30 -17.69
C THR A 94 10.71 16.24 -18.39
N TYR A 95 11.27 17.40 -18.74
CA TYR A 95 12.60 17.45 -19.38
C TYR A 95 13.70 16.95 -18.44
N PHE A 96 13.64 17.24 -17.16
CA PHE A 96 14.62 16.73 -16.20
C PHE A 96 14.61 15.21 -16.09
N VAL A 97 13.44 14.60 -15.98
CA VAL A 97 13.30 13.15 -15.89
C VAL A 97 13.76 12.51 -17.21
N GLU A 98 13.32 13.04 -18.33
CA GLU A 98 13.70 12.59 -19.65
C GLU A 98 15.22 12.64 -19.86
N GLU A 99 15.86 13.77 -19.55
CA GLU A 99 17.31 13.93 -19.72
C GLU A 99 18.10 13.01 -18.80
N ALA A 100 17.63 12.77 -17.58
CA ALA A 100 18.24 11.83 -16.65
C ALA A 100 18.27 10.40 -17.23
N PHE A 101 17.14 9.94 -17.80
CA PHE A 101 17.08 8.64 -18.46
C PHE A 101 17.90 8.59 -19.75
N MET A 102 17.84 9.61 -20.59
CA MET A 102 18.60 9.69 -21.84
C MET A 102 20.11 9.69 -21.59
N SER A 103 20.57 10.36 -20.55
CA SER A 103 21.98 10.35 -20.13
C SER A 103 22.47 8.93 -19.83
N VAL A 104 21.66 8.13 -19.17
CA VAL A 104 21.98 6.73 -18.86
C VAL A 104 21.91 5.86 -20.12
N PHE A 105 20.90 6.03 -20.97
CA PHE A 105 20.76 5.28 -22.22
C PHE A 105 21.95 5.48 -23.17
N ARG A 106 22.52 6.68 -23.22
CA ARG A 106 23.72 6.97 -24.02
C ARG A 106 24.97 6.23 -23.55
N GLN A 107 25.01 5.82 -22.27
CA GLN A 107 26.17 5.17 -21.65
C GLN A 107 26.02 3.64 -21.55
N ILE A 108 24.80 3.13 -21.62
CA ILE A 108 24.53 1.68 -21.60
C ILE A 108 24.54 1.15 -23.03
N SER A 109 25.12 -0.03 -23.23
CA SER A 109 25.12 -0.66 -24.53
C SER A 109 23.69 -1.07 -24.97
N PRO A 110 23.37 -1.04 -26.28
CA PRO A 110 22.07 -1.52 -26.78
C PRO A 110 21.74 -2.96 -26.38
N ASN A 111 22.75 -3.81 -26.28
CA ASN A 111 22.58 -5.21 -25.86
C ASN A 111 22.19 -5.33 -24.37
N GLU A 112 22.72 -4.50 -23.51
CA GLU A 112 22.34 -4.43 -22.09
C GLU A 112 20.91 -3.93 -21.95
N LEU A 113 20.53 -2.88 -22.69
CA LEU A 113 19.16 -2.35 -22.68
C LEU A 113 18.13 -3.37 -23.19
N SER A 114 18.46 -4.18 -24.18
CA SER A 114 17.54 -5.17 -24.74
C SER A 114 17.24 -6.32 -23.77
N ASN A 115 18.11 -6.56 -22.78
CA ASN A 115 17.92 -7.59 -21.76
C ASN A 115 17.02 -7.15 -20.60
N HIS A 116 16.72 -5.85 -20.50
CA HIS A 116 15.93 -5.27 -19.41
C HIS A 116 14.70 -4.53 -19.94
N ASN A 117 13.62 -5.27 -20.19
CA ASN A 117 12.41 -4.76 -20.83
C ASN A 117 11.23 -4.57 -19.88
N ASN A 118 11.38 -4.96 -18.61
CA ASN A 118 10.26 -5.00 -17.65
C ASN A 118 10.17 -3.78 -16.72
N TYR A 119 11.14 -2.86 -16.80
CA TYR A 119 11.03 -1.61 -16.07
C TYR A 119 9.92 -0.73 -16.66
N GLU A 120 9.28 0.07 -15.84
CA GLU A 120 8.25 1.02 -16.26
C GLU A 120 8.54 2.40 -15.67
N VAL A 121 8.33 3.43 -16.48
CA VAL A 121 8.40 4.82 -16.04
C VAL A 121 7.02 5.44 -16.20
N HIS A 122 6.39 5.74 -15.08
CA HIS A 122 5.07 6.35 -15.01
C HIS A 122 5.21 7.86 -14.88
N PHE A 123 4.62 8.59 -15.80
CA PHE A 123 4.48 10.05 -15.73
C PHE A 123 3.08 10.38 -15.25
N VAL A 124 2.98 10.93 -14.04
CA VAL A 124 1.72 11.30 -13.41
C VAL A 124 1.53 12.81 -13.52
N PHE A 125 0.62 13.23 -14.37
CA PHE A 125 0.31 14.64 -14.58
C PHE A 125 -0.72 15.12 -13.58
N ASP A 126 -0.53 16.31 -13.02
CA ASP A 126 -1.47 16.94 -12.11
C ASP A 126 -2.39 17.90 -12.87
N LEU A 127 -3.66 17.52 -12.96
CA LEU A 127 -4.66 18.29 -13.68
C LEU A 127 -4.94 19.67 -13.06
N SER A 128 -4.63 19.85 -11.77
CA SER A 128 -4.77 21.17 -11.11
C SER A 128 -3.67 22.17 -11.49
N LEU A 129 -2.52 21.68 -11.96
CA LEU A 129 -1.32 22.48 -12.22
C LEU A 129 -1.02 22.63 -13.72
N MET A 130 -1.62 21.79 -14.56
CA MET A 130 -1.31 21.77 -15.99
C MET A 130 -2.59 21.75 -16.83
N GLU A 131 -2.58 22.54 -17.91
CA GLU A 131 -3.65 22.49 -18.91
C GLU A 131 -3.60 21.18 -19.72
N ILE A 132 -4.76 20.63 -20.02
CA ILE A 132 -4.88 19.38 -20.79
C ILE A 132 -4.15 19.43 -22.12
N ARG A 133 -4.14 20.57 -22.81
CA ARG A 133 -3.40 20.75 -24.06
C ARG A 133 -1.90 20.57 -23.86
N THR A 134 -1.37 21.06 -22.75
CA THR A 134 0.05 20.91 -22.39
C THR A 134 0.36 19.45 -22.09
N ILE A 135 -0.49 18.79 -21.30
CA ILE A 135 -0.37 17.35 -21.01
C ILE A 135 -0.34 16.55 -22.30
N TYR A 136 -1.26 16.81 -23.22
CA TYR A 136 -1.32 16.13 -24.51
C TYR A 136 -0.02 16.27 -25.34
N ARG A 137 0.52 17.48 -25.42
CA ARG A 137 1.80 17.72 -26.12
C ARG A 137 2.96 16.96 -25.49
N MET A 138 2.98 16.88 -24.17
CA MET A 138 4.02 16.14 -23.44
C MET A 138 3.89 14.65 -23.67
N ILE A 139 2.69 14.11 -23.64
CA ILE A 139 2.42 12.68 -23.94
C ILE A 139 2.95 12.31 -25.32
N LEU A 140 2.69 13.12 -26.32
CA LEU A 140 3.18 12.89 -27.69
C LEU A 140 4.71 12.85 -27.77
N LYS A 141 5.40 13.70 -27.02
CA LYS A 141 6.87 13.67 -26.94
C LYS A 141 7.41 12.43 -26.24
N LEU A 142 6.81 12.04 -25.13
CA LEU A 142 7.26 10.89 -24.32
C LEU A 142 7.14 9.58 -25.09
N HIS A 143 6.08 9.39 -25.86
CA HIS A 143 5.91 8.17 -26.69
C HIS A 143 7.00 8.00 -27.74
N ASN A 144 7.66 9.07 -28.17
CA ASN A 144 8.73 9.00 -29.16
C ASN A 144 10.11 8.70 -28.54
N ILE A 145 10.27 8.78 -27.23
CA ILE A 145 11.58 8.78 -26.56
C ILE A 145 11.79 7.57 -25.66
N MET A 146 10.76 7.13 -24.96
CA MET A 146 10.85 6.06 -23.98
C MET A 146 10.00 4.84 -24.37
N LEU A 147 10.61 3.66 -24.34
CA LEU A 147 9.95 2.40 -24.75
C LEU A 147 8.86 1.95 -23.77
N ASN A 148 9.02 2.19 -22.46
CA ASN A 148 8.14 1.67 -21.40
C ASN A 148 7.53 2.80 -20.57
N VAL A 149 6.86 3.74 -21.23
CA VAL A 149 6.15 4.85 -20.57
C VAL A 149 4.73 4.43 -20.23
N LYS A 150 4.35 4.68 -18.99
CA LYS A 150 2.97 4.62 -18.51
C LYS A 150 2.50 6.01 -18.12
N LEU A 151 1.22 6.27 -18.26
CA LEU A 151 0.63 7.58 -18.03
C LEU A 151 -0.36 7.51 -16.90
N GLY A 152 -0.21 8.42 -15.93
CA GLY A 152 -1.15 8.64 -14.85
C GLY A 152 -1.69 10.06 -14.87
N LEU A 153 -2.90 10.24 -14.39
CA LEU A 153 -3.52 11.54 -14.23
C LEU A 153 -4.01 11.72 -12.79
N ASN A 154 -3.50 12.72 -12.10
CA ASN A 154 -4.01 13.12 -10.79
C ASN A 154 -5.27 13.96 -11.01
N ILE A 155 -6.41 13.39 -10.62
CA ILE A 155 -7.74 13.96 -10.80
C ILE A 155 -8.32 14.55 -9.52
N THR A 156 -7.53 14.71 -8.47
CA THR A 156 -8.00 15.15 -7.14
C THR A 156 -8.73 16.49 -7.21
N CYS A 157 -8.29 17.42 -8.06
CA CYS A 157 -8.94 18.72 -8.22
C CYS A 157 -10.40 18.63 -8.71
N LEU A 158 -10.80 17.56 -9.36
CA LEU A 158 -12.17 17.37 -9.87
C LEU A 158 -13.20 17.23 -8.75
N PHE A 159 -12.77 16.74 -7.60
CA PHE A 159 -13.64 16.60 -6.43
C PHE A 159 -13.81 17.90 -5.66
N GLU A 160 -12.86 18.82 -5.78
CA GLU A 160 -12.90 20.12 -5.13
C GLU A 160 -13.75 21.14 -5.91
N LYS A 161 -13.83 20.99 -7.22
CA LYS A 161 -14.55 21.91 -8.11
C LYS A 161 -15.37 21.17 -9.18
N PRO A 162 -16.51 20.59 -8.80
CA PRO A 162 -17.32 19.78 -9.73
C PRO A 162 -17.80 20.55 -10.98
N SER A 163 -17.92 21.89 -10.90
CA SER A 163 -18.34 22.71 -12.03
C SER A 163 -17.29 22.80 -13.16
N VAL A 164 -16.02 22.75 -12.79
CA VAL A 164 -14.89 22.70 -13.76
C VAL A 164 -14.81 21.32 -14.43
N PHE A 165 -15.29 20.31 -13.75
CA PHE A 165 -15.29 18.92 -14.14
C PHE A 165 -16.02 18.65 -15.46
N LYS A 166 -17.23 19.19 -15.63
CA LYS A 166 -18.06 18.96 -16.83
C LYS A 166 -17.37 19.40 -18.12
N SER A 167 -16.60 20.48 -18.07
CA SER A 167 -15.89 20.99 -19.25
C SER A 167 -14.62 20.18 -19.58
N LEU A 168 -14.02 19.54 -18.59
CA LEU A 168 -12.78 18.76 -18.75
C LEU A 168 -13.02 17.31 -19.16
N VAL A 169 -14.17 16.73 -18.81
CA VAL A 169 -14.49 15.31 -19.07
C VAL A 169 -14.32 14.94 -20.54
N SER A 170 -14.89 15.73 -21.46
CA SER A 170 -14.80 15.45 -22.90
C SER A 170 -13.36 15.49 -23.42
N GLN A 171 -12.51 16.29 -22.81
CA GLN A 171 -11.09 16.40 -23.16
C GLN A 171 -10.28 15.25 -22.56
N ILE A 172 -10.56 14.86 -21.31
CA ILE A 172 -9.90 13.73 -20.63
C ILE A 172 -10.23 12.41 -21.34
N LYS A 173 -11.47 12.20 -21.78
CA LYS A 173 -11.89 11.00 -22.52
C LYS A 173 -11.08 10.73 -23.80
N ARG A 174 -10.49 11.75 -24.41
CA ARG A 174 -9.66 11.60 -25.60
C ARG A 174 -8.25 11.07 -25.31
N LEU A 175 -7.83 11.14 -24.07
CA LEU A 175 -6.51 10.70 -23.61
C LEU A 175 -6.66 9.34 -22.93
N LYS A 176 -5.78 8.41 -23.25
CA LYS A 176 -5.70 7.10 -22.58
C LYS A 176 -4.69 7.20 -21.45
N PHE A 177 -5.15 7.00 -20.25
CA PHE A 177 -4.30 6.91 -19.06
C PHE A 177 -4.29 5.48 -18.53
N ASP A 178 -3.13 5.02 -18.08
CA ASP A 178 -2.96 3.72 -17.44
C ASP A 178 -3.49 3.73 -15.99
N SER A 179 -3.47 4.90 -15.35
CA SER A 179 -3.97 5.09 -13.99
C SER A 179 -4.59 6.46 -13.77
N LEU A 180 -5.61 6.49 -12.91
CA LEU A 180 -6.17 7.71 -12.32
C LEU A 180 -5.76 7.76 -10.86
N ILE A 181 -5.30 8.91 -10.39
CA ILE A 181 -4.75 9.08 -9.07
C ILE A 181 -5.58 10.09 -8.27
N ILE A 182 -5.92 9.69 -7.05
CA ILE A 182 -6.50 10.57 -6.04
C ILE A 182 -5.47 10.73 -4.94
N ASP A 183 -5.06 11.95 -4.66
CA ASP A 183 -4.12 12.27 -3.60
C ASP A 183 -4.86 12.78 -2.37
N ASN A 184 -4.88 11.97 -1.33
CA ASN A 184 -5.58 12.28 -0.08
C ASN A 184 -5.06 13.57 0.59
N ALA A 185 -3.78 13.88 0.44
CA ALA A 185 -3.20 15.10 1.01
C ALA A 185 -3.76 16.39 0.38
N ASN A 186 -4.29 16.31 -0.83
CA ASN A 186 -4.84 17.44 -1.58
C ASN A 186 -6.38 17.53 -1.51
N LEU A 187 -7.02 16.64 -0.77
CA LEU A 187 -8.46 16.72 -0.52
C LEU A 187 -8.77 17.73 0.60
N SER A 188 -9.81 18.55 0.44
CA SER A 188 -10.26 19.48 1.48
C SER A 188 -10.80 18.76 2.72
N SER A 189 -11.34 17.57 2.53
CA SER A 189 -11.70 16.64 3.60
C SER A 189 -10.92 15.35 3.44
N PRO A 190 -9.69 15.26 3.97
CA PRO A 190 -8.88 14.07 3.85
C PRO A 190 -9.58 12.86 4.47
N TYR A 191 -9.38 11.71 3.82
CA TYR A 191 -9.85 10.44 4.37
C TYR A 191 -9.00 10.04 5.56
N LEU A 192 -9.64 9.96 6.73
CA LEU A 192 -9.01 9.56 7.99
C LEU A 192 -9.64 8.26 8.47
N MET A 193 -8.80 7.28 8.83
CA MET A 193 -9.26 6.01 9.38
C MET A 193 -9.24 6.03 10.91
N GLY A 194 -10.18 5.33 11.52
CA GLY A 194 -10.24 5.12 12.98
C GLY A 194 -11.06 6.16 13.73
N GLU A 195 -11.93 6.90 13.07
CA GLU A 195 -12.88 7.81 13.71
C GLU A 195 -14.22 7.13 14.03
N SER A 196 -15.02 7.83 14.87
CA SER A 196 -16.36 7.42 15.24
C SER A 196 -17.24 7.01 14.04
N ASP A 197 -18.28 6.24 14.29
CA ASP A 197 -19.22 5.75 13.27
C ASP A 197 -19.71 6.84 12.31
N GLU A 198 -19.88 8.08 12.80
CA GLU A 198 -20.29 9.21 11.95
C GLU A 198 -19.24 9.57 10.89
N LEU A 199 -17.97 9.50 11.24
CA LEU A 199 -16.88 9.83 10.32
C LEU A 199 -16.59 8.68 9.36
N LEU A 200 -16.70 7.45 9.84
CA LEU A 200 -16.67 6.28 8.98
C LEU A 200 -17.78 6.35 7.92
N LEU A 201 -18.99 6.77 8.32
CA LEU A 201 -20.10 7.00 7.40
C LEU A 201 -19.81 8.13 6.41
N LYS A 202 -19.23 9.25 6.84
CA LYS A 202 -18.80 10.34 5.96
C LYS A 202 -17.74 9.87 4.98
N ASN A 203 -16.77 9.10 5.41
CA ASN A 203 -15.72 8.54 4.56
C ASN A 203 -16.28 7.55 3.54
N ILE A 204 -17.20 6.68 3.93
CA ILE A 204 -17.89 5.77 3.02
C ILE A 204 -18.72 6.54 1.99
N LEU A 205 -19.44 7.57 2.41
CA LEU A 205 -20.20 8.44 1.50
C LEU A 205 -19.27 9.21 0.57
N HIS A 206 -18.16 9.69 1.08
CA HIS A 206 -17.15 10.35 0.28
C HIS A 206 -16.58 9.43 -0.80
N PHE A 207 -16.20 8.20 -0.46
CA PHE A 207 -15.76 7.21 -1.44
C PHE A 207 -16.84 6.81 -2.44
N LYS A 208 -18.08 6.66 -2.01
CA LYS A 208 -19.19 6.41 -2.93
C LYS A 208 -19.36 7.56 -3.92
N ASN A 209 -19.27 8.80 -3.46
CA ASN A 209 -19.31 9.98 -4.31
C ASN A 209 -18.13 10.04 -5.28
N LEU A 210 -16.91 9.73 -4.82
CA LEU A 210 -15.73 9.61 -5.66
C LEU A 210 -15.94 8.56 -6.77
N LYS A 211 -16.40 7.38 -6.42
CA LYS A 211 -16.70 6.33 -7.40
C LYS A 211 -17.81 6.71 -8.36
N GLN A 212 -18.87 7.35 -7.89
CA GLN A 212 -19.94 7.83 -8.75
C GLN A 212 -19.42 8.85 -9.76
N VAL A 213 -18.62 9.81 -9.32
CA VAL A 213 -17.99 10.80 -10.19
C VAL A 213 -17.10 10.14 -11.24
N ILE A 214 -16.29 9.16 -10.85
CA ILE A 214 -15.42 8.41 -11.77
C ILE A 214 -16.24 7.62 -12.79
N ASN A 215 -17.33 6.99 -12.35
CA ASN A 215 -18.25 6.27 -13.24
C ASN A 215 -18.97 7.22 -14.23
N GLU A 216 -19.37 8.41 -13.79
CA GLU A 216 -19.95 9.44 -14.63
C GLU A 216 -18.95 9.98 -15.66
N LEU A 217 -17.65 9.93 -15.37
CA LEU A 217 -16.61 10.26 -16.31
C LEU A 217 -16.54 9.31 -17.49
N ASP A 218 -17.00 8.06 -17.31
CA ASP A 218 -16.92 7.02 -18.33
C ASP A 218 -15.52 7.01 -19.03
N ILE A 219 -14.48 7.19 -18.23
CA ILE A 219 -13.08 7.09 -18.68
C ILE A 219 -12.72 5.61 -18.63
N GLU A 220 -12.28 5.07 -19.74
CA GLU A 220 -11.61 3.77 -19.74
C GLU A 220 -10.34 3.92 -18.89
N GLN A 221 -10.40 3.35 -17.70
CA GLN A 221 -9.30 3.38 -16.76
C GLN A 221 -8.84 1.96 -16.47
N GLU A 222 -7.55 1.76 -16.47
CA GLU A 222 -7.01 0.47 -16.06
C GLU A 222 -6.92 0.37 -14.53
N LYS A 223 -6.56 1.46 -13.85
CA LYS A 223 -6.34 1.46 -12.39
C LYS A 223 -6.74 2.78 -11.73
N LEU A 224 -7.40 2.67 -10.60
CA LEU A 224 -7.68 3.77 -9.68
C LEU A 224 -6.80 3.63 -8.44
N ILE A 225 -5.92 4.60 -8.20
CA ILE A 225 -4.91 4.58 -7.14
C ILE A 225 -5.14 5.72 -6.15
N PHE A 226 -5.10 5.40 -4.88
CA PHE A 226 -5.26 6.34 -3.77
C PHE A 226 -3.92 6.56 -3.06
N LEU A 227 -3.40 7.78 -3.07
CA LEU A 227 -2.12 8.14 -2.45
C LEU A 227 -2.30 8.79 -1.08
N ASN A 228 -1.23 8.81 -0.30
CA ASN A 228 -1.15 9.43 1.03
C ASN A 228 -2.22 8.92 2.00
N VAL A 229 -2.25 7.61 2.19
CA VAL A 229 -3.13 6.99 3.18
C VAL A 229 -2.78 7.50 4.57
N GLU A 230 -3.78 7.93 5.33
CA GLU A 230 -3.60 8.51 6.65
C GLU A 230 -4.31 7.69 7.73
N ASN A 231 -3.73 7.70 8.93
CA ASN A 231 -4.32 7.21 10.16
C ASN A 231 -4.90 8.35 10.99
N HIS A 232 -5.88 8.04 11.83
CA HIS A 232 -6.56 9.05 12.64
C HIS A 232 -5.87 9.35 13.98
N LYS A 233 -6.08 10.58 14.48
CA LYS A 233 -5.59 11.04 15.80
C LYS A 233 -6.17 10.27 17.00
N LEU A 234 -7.32 9.61 16.85
CA LEU A 234 -7.95 8.83 17.93
C LEU A 234 -7.12 7.63 18.37
N LEU A 235 -6.15 7.22 17.56
CA LEU A 235 -5.21 6.18 17.96
C LEU A 235 -4.27 6.63 19.09
N ASN A 236 -4.27 7.90 19.43
CA ASN A 236 -3.55 8.47 20.57
C ASN A 236 -4.50 8.76 21.74
N ASN A 237 -5.29 7.78 22.14
CA ASN A 237 -5.98 7.86 23.41
C ASN A 237 -4.94 7.96 24.55
N LYS A 238 -5.14 8.88 25.49
CA LYS A 238 -4.21 9.12 26.62
C LYS A 238 -3.90 7.85 27.44
N GLU A 239 -4.76 6.84 27.35
CA GLU A 239 -4.64 5.60 28.11
C GLU A 239 -3.97 4.45 27.33
N ARG A 240 -3.97 4.49 25.97
CA ARG A 240 -3.45 3.42 25.14
C ARG A 240 -2.98 3.91 23.78
N ASP A 241 -1.75 3.58 23.42
CA ASP A 241 -1.22 3.86 22.08
C ASP A 241 -1.68 2.77 21.10
N LEU A 242 -2.63 3.13 20.23
CA LEU A 242 -3.13 2.27 19.16
C LEU A 242 -2.47 2.54 17.81
N SER A 243 -1.43 3.37 17.76
CA SER A 243 -0.73 3.73 16.50
C SER A 243 -0.15 2.52 15.78
N ASN A 244 0.20 1.46 16.52
CA ASN A 244 0.65 0.17 16.01
C ASN A 244 -0.40 -0.93 16.15
N SER A 245 -1.69 -0.59 16.20
CA SER A 245 -2.76 -1.57 16.22
C SER A 245 -2.88 -2.31 14.89
N ALA A 246 -2.49 -3.57 14.85
CA ALA A 246 -2.57 -4.39 13.64
C ALA A 246 -3.99 -4.52 13.07
N PRO A 247 -5.05 -4.72 13.88
CA PRO A 247 -6.42 -4.75 13.38
C PRO A 247 -6.86 -3.45 12.72
N LEU A 248 -6.55 -2.29 13.32
CA LEU A 248 -6.90 -0.98 12.77
C LEU A 248 -6.17 -0.70 11.47
N ILE A 249 -4.88 -0.99 11.43
CA ILE A 249 -4.06 -0.87 10.22
C ILE A 249 -4.62 -1.75 9.12
N TYR A 250 -4.91 -3.01 9.42
CA TYR A 250 -5.45 -3.93 8.42
C TYR A 250 -6.83 -3.52 7.92
N LYS A 251 -7.70 -3.04 8.79
CA LYS A 251 -9.02 -2.52 8.37
C LYS A 251 -8.88 -1.36 7.40
N THR A 252 -7.91 -0.48 7.60
CA THR A 252 -7.61 0.60 6.64
C THR A 252 -7.23 0.02 5.28
N LEU A 253 -6.30 -0.92 5.26
CA LEU A 253 -5.87 -1.57 4.02
C LEU A 253 -7.02 -2.33 3.35
N SER A 254 -7.85 -3.02 4.13
CA SER A 254 -9.03 -3.74 3.65
C SER A 254 -10.03 -2.81 2.96
N ALA A 255 -10.33 -1.65 3.56
CA ALA A 255 -11.18 -0.64 2.95
C ALA A 255 -10.61 -0.12 1.61
N LEU A 256 -9.31 0.04 1.53
CA LEU A 256 -8.62 0.46 0.31
C LEU A 256 -8.62 -0.65 -0.76
N TYR A 257 -8.38 -1.90 -0.39
CA TYR A 257 -8.50 -3.03 -1.30
C TYR A 257 -9.88 -3.12 -1.94
N HIS A 258 -10.91 -2.83 -1.16
CA HIS A 258 -12.29 -2.87 -1.64
C HIS A 258 -12.61 -1.75 -2.63
N ASN A 259 -12.05 -0.56 -2.43
CA ASN A 259 -12.44 0.65 -3.16
C ASN A 259 -11.50 1.03 -4.31
N PHE A 260 -10.23 0.62 -4.26
CA PHE A 260 -9.21 1.06 -5.20
C PHE A 260 -8.45 -0.12 -5.82
N ASP A 261 -7.73 0.15 -6.89
CA ASP A 261 -6.84 -0.81 -7.55
C ASP A 261 -5.40 -0.70 -7.07
N GLY A 262 -5.10 0.29 -6.27
CA GLY A 262 -3.83 0.50 -5.60
C GLY A 262 -3.92 1.58 -4.53
N PHE A 263 -2.96 1.59 -3.61
CA PHE A 263 -2.82 2.65 -2.61
C PHE A 263 -1.36 3.01 -2.37
N GLY A 264 -1.12 4.25 -1.97
CA GLY A 264 0.21 4.78 -1.68
C GLY A 264 0.45 5.00 -0.19
N LEU A 265 1.60 4.51 0.26
CA LEU A 265 2.09 4.64 1.63
C LEU A 265 3.45 5.33 1.63
N ASN A 266 3.69 6.19 2.62
CA ASN A 266 5.00 6.81 2.79
C ASN A 266 6.02 5.79 3.31
N ILE A 267 7.26 5.84 2.78
CA ILE A 267 8.28 4.90 3.22
C ILE A 267 8.75 5.19 4.64
N PHE A 268 8.97 6.47 4.98
CA PHE A 268 9.39 6.91 6.31
C PHE A 268 8.40 7.90 6.91
N ASP A 269 8.41 7.98 8.24
CA ASP A 269 7.70 9.01 8.98
C ASP A 269 8.19 10.39 8.53
N ASN A 270 7.28 11.12 7.88
CA ASN A 270 7.51 12.48 7.46
C ASN A 270 6.82 13.42 8.48
N HIS A 271 7.60 14.15 9.26
CA HIS A 271 7.10 15.05 10.29
C HIS A 271 6.09 16.10 9.79
N HIS A 272 5.93 16.25 8.49
CA HIS A 272 5.01 17.21 7.88
C HIS A 272 3.56 16.69 7.75
N THR A 273 3.35 15.38 7.92
CA THR A 273 2.02 14.76 7.87
C THR A 273 1.80 13.92 9.13
N PHE A 274 1.19 14.51 10.15
CA PHE A 274 1.00 13.90 11.47
C PHE A 274 0.24 12.57 11.48
N ASN A 275 -0.51 12.27 10.44
CA ASN A 275 -1.38 11.12 10.34
C ASN A 275 -1.00 10.15 9.20
N ALA A 276 0.08 10.42 8.46
CA ALA A 276 0.48 9.56 7.35
C ALA A 276 0.89 8.18 7.83
N MET A 277 0.40 7.16 7.14
CA MET A 277 0.86 5.79 7.35
C MET A 277 2.21 5.60 6.67
N HIS A 278 3.18 5.10 7.42
CA HIS A 278 4.57 4.92 6.96
C HIS A 278 5.09 3.51 7.31
N LEU A 279 6.02 3.02 6.48
CA LEU A 279 6.58 1.68 6.65
C LEU A 279 7.64 1.61 7.73
N TYR A 280 8.40 2.70 7.89
CA TYR A 280 9.47 2.85 8.86
C TYR A 280 9.27 4.14 9.65
N ASP A 281 9.65 4.14 10.92
CA ASP A 281 9.70 5.38 11.68
C ASP A 281 10.88 6.28 11.24
N LYS A 282 10.97 7.48 11.80
CA LYS A 282 12.05 8.43 11.46
C LYS A 282 13.46 7.90 11.75
N ASN A 283 13.59 6.91 12.59
CA ASN A 283 14.86 6.29 12.97
C ASN A 283 15.17 5.02 12.16
N GLY A 284 14.29 4.62 11.23
CA GLY A 284 14.46 3.48 10.36
C GLY A 284 13.92 2.15 10.93
N PHE A 285 13.22 2.17 12.06
CA PHE A 285 12.59 0.98 12.59
C PHE A 285 11.29 0.66 11.85
N LYS A 286 11.10 -0.62 11.54
CA LYS A 286 9.89 -1.09 10.89
C LYS A 286 8.66 -0.88 11.78
N THR A 287 7.61 -0.32 11.23
CA THR A 287 6.32 -0.16 11.88
C THR A 287 5.49 -1.44 11.76
N THR A 288 4.41 -1.53 12.52
CA THR A 288 3.44 -2.63 12.35
C THR A 288 2.84 -2.63 10.94
N LEU A 289 2.59 -1.46 10.36
CA LEU A 289 2.19 -1.35 8.95
C LEU A 289 3.24 -1.94 8.00
N GLY A 290 4.51 -1.62 8.20
CA GLY A 290 5.61 -2.18 7.40
C GLY A 290 5.64 -3.69 7.46
N LEU A 291 5.44 -4.27 8.65
CA LEU A 291 5.38 -5.71 8.84
C LEU A 291 4.15 -6.34 8.17
N ILE A 292 2.99 -5.74 8.31
CA ILE A 292 1.75 -6.19 7.66
C ILE A 292 1.94 -6.14 6.14
N LEU A 293 2.45 -5.04 5.62
CA LEU A 293 2.63 -4.87 4.18
C LEU A 293 3.60 -5.91 3.61
N GLU A 294 4.68 -6.25 4.30
CA GLU A 294 5.57 -7.34 3.88
C GLU A 294 4.84 -8.67 3.74
N LYS A 295 3.89 -8.95 4.62
CA LYS A 295 3.05 -10.17 4.54
C LYS A 295 2.11 -10.16 3.35
N PHE A 296 1.56 -8.99 2.99
CA PHE A 296 0.57 -8.85 1.92
C PHE A 296 1.16 -8.46 0.57
N ILE A 297 2.38 -7.99 0.52
CA ILE A 297 3.05 -7.64 -0.74
C ILE A 297 3.25 -8.86 -1.65
N GLU A 298 3.23 -10.06 -1.09
CA GLU A 298 3.25 -11.32 -1.83
C GLU A 298 1.95 -11.54 -2.63
N TYR A 299 0.86 -10.88 -2.24
CA TYR A 299 -0.44 -11.04 -2.87
C TYR A 299 -0.65 -10.00 -3.96
N VAL A 300 -0.50 -10.41 -5.19
CA VAL A 300 -0.66 -9.55 -6.38
C VAL A 300 -2.12 -9.22 -6.70
N SER A 301 -3.07 -9.77 -5.97
CA SER A 301 -4.50 -9.60 -6.19
C SER A 301 -5.23 -9.18 -4.92
N LYS A 302 -6.37 -8.55 -5.10
CA LYS A 302 -7.31 -8.27 -4.01
C LYS A 302 -7.78 -9.57 -3.34
N PRO A 303 -8.27 -9.48 -2.08
CA PRO A 303 -8.94 -10.61 -1.46
C PRO A 303 -10.05 -11.17 -2.37
N LYS A 304 -10.18 -12.48 -2.40
CA LYS A 304 -11.25 -13.17 -3.13
C LYS A 304 -12.62 -12.98 -2.49
N TYR A 305 -12.59 -12.81 -1.18
CA TYR A 305 -13.76 -12.50 -0.38
C TYR A 305 -13.37 -11.60 0.78
N GLU A 306 -14.23 -10.67 1.10
CA GLU A 306 -13.99 -9.71 2.18
C GLU A 306 -15.30 -9.32 2.85
N ASN A 307 -15.29 -9.22 4.17
CA ASN A 307 -16.36 -8.61 4.95
C ASN A 307 -15.79 -7.72 6.06
N SER A 308 -16.63 -7.30 7.02
CA SER A 308 -16.27 -6.32 8.05
C SER A 308 -15.13 -6.73 8.99
N TYR A 309 -14.80 -8.01 9.11
CA TYR A 309 -13.83 -8.50 10.09
C TYR A 309 -12.91 -9.63 9.59
N TYR A 310 -13.04 -10.07 8.36
CA TYR A 310 -12.10 -11.00 7.75
C TYR A 310 -11.98 -10.86 6.24
N SER A 311 -10.86 -11.32 5.72
CA SER A 311 -10.58 -11.40 4.29
C SER A 311 -10.08 -12.81 3.95
N ILE A 312 -10.38 -13.30 2.75
CA ILE A 312 -9.88 -14.55 2.23
C ILE A 312 -9.10 -14.29 0.95
N PHE A 313 -7.84 -14.71 0.94
CA PHE A 313 -6.98 -14.73 -0.24
C PHE A 313 -6.87 -16.17 -0.71
N ASP A 314 -7.01 -16.38 -2.01
CA ASP A 314 -6.82 -17.66 -2.66
C ASP A 314 -5.46 -17.65 -3.37
N ILE A 315 -4.49 -18.30 -2.78
CA ILE A 315 -3.12 -18.42 -3.28
C ILE A 315 -2.94 -19.82 -3.85
N GLU A 316 -2.10 -19.96 -4.85
CA GLU A 316 -1.93 -21.21 -5.58
C GLU A 316 -1.84 -22.46 -4.67
N ASN A 317 -1.06 -22.37 -3.60
CA ASN A 317 -0.77 -23.52 -2.71
C ASN A 317 -1.51 -23.48 -1.37
N TYR A 318 -2.20 -22.40 -1.05
CA TYR A 318 -2.90 -22.25 0.24
C TYR A 318 -4.01 -21.19 0.18
N TYR A 319 -4.96 -21.30 1.12
CA TYR A 319 -5.86 -20.20 1.45
C TYR A 319 -5.25 -19.38 2.58
N CYS A 320 -5.35 -18.07 2.48
CA CYS A 320 -4.94 -17.17 3.55
C CYS A 320 -6.15 -16.39 4.07
N LEU A 321 -6.48 -16.60 5.34
CA LEU A 321 -7.53 -15.88 6.03
C LEU A 321 -6.88 -14.84 6.95
N VAL A 322 -7.38 -13.60 6.90
CA VAL A 322 -6.98 -12.54 7.80
C VAL A 322 -8.17 -12.18 8.65
N ILE A 323 -8.07 -12.38 9.97
CA ILE A 323 -9.18 -12.23 10.91
C ILE A 323 -8.79 -11.25 12.01
N TYR A 324 -9.70 -10.37 12.37
CA TYR A 324 -9.55 -9.41 13.46
C TYR A 324 -10.90 -9.10 14.12
N ASP A 325 -10.85 -8.59 15.33
CA ASP A 325 -12.06 -8.16 16.01
C ASP A 325 -12.33 -6.68 15.72
N TRP A 326 -13.41 -6.39 14.96
CA TRP A 326 -13.80 -5.03 14.59
C TRP A 326 -14.23 -4.15 15.77
N ARG A 327 -14.60 -4.75 16.90
CA ARG A 327 -14.99 -4.02 18.10
C ARG A 327 -13.87 -3.13 18.66
N VAL A 328 -12.62 -3.41 18.30
CA VAL A 328 -11.47 -2.54 18.61
C VAL A 328 -11.70 -1.11 18.10
N ILE A 329 -12.51 -0.95 17.06
CA ILE A 329 -12.73 0.32 16.37
C ILE A 329 -13.92 1.07 16.92
N GLU A 330 -14.92 0.35 17.45
CA GLU A 330 -16.20 0.94 17.88
C GLU A 330 -16.19 1.45 19.31
N SER A 331 -15.20 1.08 20.13
CA SER A 331 -15.26 1.36 21.55
C SER A 331 -14.11 2.22 22.08
N GLU A 332 -14.29 3.53 22.06
CA GLU A 332 -13.46 4.43 22.87
C GLU A 332 -13.62 4.21 24.38
N THR A 333 -14.69 3.54 24.82
CA THR A 333 -15.14 3.53 26.21
C THR A 333 -15.20 2.15 26.88
N ILE A 334 -15.04 1.03 26.17
CA ILE A 334 -15.37 -0.31 26.70
C ILE A 334 -14.15 -1.24 26.81
N MET A 335 -12.97 -0.69 27.07
CA MET A 335 -11.73 -1.49 27.16
C MET A 335 -11.64 -2.40 28.38
N SER A 336 -12.41 -2.15 29.43
CA SER A 336 -12.34 -2.90 30.71
C SER A 336 -13.11 -4.21 30.70
N ASN A 337 -14.05 -4.41 29.76
CA ASN A 337 -14.95 -5.58 29.73
C ASN A 337 -14.94 -6.31 28.39
N PHE A 338 -13.82 -6.26 27.68
CA PHE A 338 -13.71 -6.89 26.36
C PHE A 338 -13.52 -8.42 26.53
N GLU A 339 -14.51 -9.19 26.09
CA GLU A 339 -14.41 -10.64 26.00
C GLU A 339 -13.85 -11.07 24.66
N ASP A 340 -13.03 -12.11 24.67
CA ASP A 340 -12.49 -12.69 23.44
C ASP A 340 -13.61 -13.25 22.56
N SER A 341 -13.42 -13.14 21.24
CA SER A 341 -14.32 -13.71 20.25
C SER A 341 -13.88 -15.13 19.88
N GLN A 342 -14.84 -16.02 19.67
CA GLN A 342 -14.61 -17.34 19.13
C GLN A 342 -14.99 -17.37 17.65
N VAL A 343 -14.04 -17.70 16.78
CA VAL A 343 -14.26 -17.82 15.35
C VAL A 343 -13.99 -19.25 14.92
N TYR A 344 -14.95 -19.84 14.23
CA TYR A 344 -14.86 -21.21 13.72
C TYR A 344 -14.72 -21.17 12.20
N ILE A 345 -13.70 -21.84 11.67
CA ILE A 345 -13.41 -21.88 10.24
C ILE A 345 -13.72 -23.28 9.72
N ASN A 346 -14.46 -23.35 8.64
CA ASN A 346 -14.75 -24.59 7.93
C ASN A 346 -14.84 -24.37 6.42
N PHE A 347 -14.83 -25.46 5.66
CA PHE A 347 -15.15 -25.41 4.24
C PHE A 347 -16.64 -25.66 4.02
N LYS A 348 -17.24 -24.98 3.07
CA LYS A 348 -18.65 -25.18 2.72
C LYS A 348 -18.86 -26.52 2.00
N ASN A 349 -17.98 -26.84 1.05
CA ASN A 349 -18.10 -28.03 0.18
C ASN A 349 -16.79 -28.81 0.15
N ASN A 350 -16.89 -30.11 -0.17
CA ASN A 350 -15.75 -30.97 -0.51
C ASN A 350 -14.64 -31.04 0.53
N VAL A 351 -15.01 -31.16 1.79
CA VAL A 351 -14.04 -31.40 2.86
C VAL A 351 -13.47 -32.80 2.68
N LEU A 352 -12.19 -32.91 2.37
CA LEU A 352 -11.47 -34.17 2.36
C LEU A 352 -11.27 -34.64 3.81
N ASN A 353 -11.50 -35.92 4.04
CA ASN A 353 -11.18 -36.55 5.34
C ASN A 353 -9.67 -36.75 5.43
N ASP A 354 -8.95 -35.67 5.61
CA ASP A 354 -7.49 -35.65 5.67
C ASP A 354 -7.00 -34.46 6.52
N LYS A 355 -5.76 -34.52 6.93
CA LYS A 355 -5.13 -33.47 7.71
C LYS A 355 -4.60 -32.35 6.82
N TYR A 356 -4.94 -31.13 7.19
CA TYR A 356 -4.44 -29.92 6.57
C TYR A 356 -3.34 -29.30 7.42
N LEU A 357 -2.31 -28.78 6.77
CA LEU A 357 -1.30 -27.95 7.44
C LEU A 357 -1.88 -26.55 7.70
N ILE A 358 -1.83 -26.12 8.94
CA ILE A 358 -2.29 -24.81 9.37
C ILE A 358 -1.12 -24.03 9.94
N VAL A 359 -0.91 -22.82 9.44
CA VAL A 359 0.05 -21.85 9.98
C VAL A 359 -0.71 -20.61 10.43
N ILE A 360 -0.60 -20.27 11.69
CA ILE A 360 -1.24 -19.09 12.28
C ILE A 360 -0.16 -18.11 12.69
N GLU A 361 -0.17 -16.94 12.10
CA GLU A 361 0.66 -15.80 12.46
C GLU A 361 -0.20 -14.78 13.20
N THR A 362 0.25 -14.34 14.37
CA THR A 362 -0.48 -13.39 15.21
C THR A 362 0.34 -12.11 15.39
N LEU A 363 -0.28 -10.97 15.08
CA LEU A 363 0.23 -9.64 15.37
C LEU A 363 -0.65 -9.00 16.44
N ASP A 364 -0.06 -8.66 17.58
CA ASP A 364 -0.75 -8.06 18.70
C ASP A 364 0.13 -7.01 19.40
N GLU A 365 -0.24 -6.58 20.59
CA GLU A 365 0.53 -5.59 21.35
C GLU A 365 1.95 -6.07 21.72
N ASN A 366 2.15 -7.37 21.82
CA ASN A 366 3.42 -7.99 22.23
C ASN A 366 4.20 -8.59 21.06
N SER A 367 3.55 -8.88 19.95
CA SER A 367 4.13 -9.57 18.80
C SER A 367 4.04 -8.70 17.55
N GLY A 368 5.20 -8.41 16.93
CA GLY A 368 5.27 -7.55 15.75
C GLY A 368 5.06 -6.06 16.06
N ASN A 369 5.25 -5.64 17.30
CA ASN A 369 5.11 -4.25 17.74
C ASN A 369 6.44 -3.71 18.24
N ILE A 370 7.00 -2.73 17.53
CA ILE A 370 8.30 -2.13 17.87
C ILE A 370 8.25 -1.45 19.25
N ASN A 371 7.13 -0.88 19.64
CA ASN A 371 6.99 -0.21 20.94
C ASN A 371 7.12 -1.19 22.13
N HIS A 372 6.81 -2.47 21.90
CA HIS A 372 7.03 -3.52 22.90
C HIS A 372 8.50 -3.89 23.05
N LEU A 373 9.26 -3.88 21.94
CA LEU A 373 10.69 -4.20 21.95
C LEU A 373 11.54 -3.05 22.48
N ILE A 374 11.27 -1.84 22.03
CA ILE A 374 12.06 -0.63 22.33
C ILE A 374 11.11 0.55 22.49
N SER A 375 11.18 1.24 23.62
CA SER A 375 10.35 2.43 23.83
C SER A 375 10.65 3.53 22.78
N LYS A 376 9.65 4.31 22.43
CA LYS A 376 9.81 5.43 21.50
C LYS A 376 10.87 6.43 22.00
N GLU A 377 10.87 6.72 23.28
CA GLU A 377 11.85 7.63 23.90
C GLU A 377 13.29 7.15 23.71
N LEU A 378 13.51 5.83 23.80
CA LEU A 378 14.82 5.25 23.59
C LEU A 378 15.23 5.28 22.13
N ARG A 379 14.29 4.97 21.23
CA ARG A 379 14.55 5.06 19.78
C ARG A 379 14.91 6.49 19.33
N ASP A 380 14.25 7.49 19.92
CA ASP A 380 14.47 8.89 19.56
C ASP A 380 15.80 9.47 20.05
N LYS A 381 16.44 8.80 21.03
CA LYS A 381 17.73 9.25 21.60
C LYS A 381 18.97 8.82 20.83
N TYR A 382 18.87 7.81 19.99
CA TYR A 382 20.02 7.19 19.33
C TYR A 382 19.93 7.29 17.82
N GLU A 383 21.05 7.56 17.17
CA GLU A 383 21.22 7.31 15.75
C GLU A 383 21.50 5.83 15.55
N TRP A 384 20.63 5.13 14.85
CA TRP A 384 20.72 3.72 14.64
C TRP A 384 21.42 3.42 13.31
N ASN A 385 22.41 2.56 13.34
CA ASN A 385 23.08 2.13 12.12
C ASN A 385 22.32 0.95 11.45
N PRO A 386 22.46 0.79 10.12
CA PRO A 386 21.74 -0.26 9.38
C PRO A 386 22.00 -1.68 9.89
N SER A 387 23.21 -1.94 10.36
CA SER A 387 23.57 -3.27 10.91
C SER A 387 22.81 -3.61 12.19
N LEU A 388 22.62 -2.62 13.06
CA LEU A 388 21.87 -2.80 14.31
C LEU A 388 20.36 -2.90 14.02
N LEU A 389 19.84 -2.07 13.13
CA LEU A 389 18.44 -2.12 12.68
C LEU A 389 18.10 -3.50 12.11
N SER A 390 18.94 -4.05 11.25
CA SER A 390 18.76 -5.38 10.68
C SER A 390 18.71 -6.49 11.75
N LYS A 391 19.51 -6.37 12.81
CA LYS A 391 19.44 -7.32 13.93
C LYS A 391 18.15 -7.20 14.72
N ILE A 392 17.67 -5.99 14.95
CA ILE A 392 16.41 -5.73 15.66
C ILE A 392 15.22 -6.23 14.86
N ASP A 393 15.21 -6.03 13.55
CA ASP A 393 14.15 -6.50 12.65
C ASP A 393 13.95 -8.03 12.73
N ASN A 394 14.98 -8.79 13.04
CA ASN A 394 14.87 -10.24 13.26
C ASN A 394 14.01 -10.62 14.47
N TYR A 395 13.85 -9.72 15.42
CA TYR A 395 13.00 -9.91 16.61
C TYR A 395 11.59 -9.32 16.43
N LEU A 396 11.41 -8.44 15.45
CA LEU A 396 10.13 -7.83 15.10
C LEU A 396 9.36 -8.75 14.14
N LYS A 397 8.67 -9.72 14.69
CA LYS A 397 7.94 -10.75 13.93
C LYS A 397 6.66 -11.16 14.63
N PRO A 398 5.68 -11.71 13.89
CA PRO A 398 4.47 -12.27 14.49
C PRO A 398 4.80 -13.48 15.36
N ALA A 399 3.92 -13.79 16.31
CA ALA A 399 3.89 -15.09 16.96
C ALA A 399 3.41 -16.14 15.95
N ILE A 400 4.04 -17.30 15.91
CA ILE A 400 3.77 -18.36 14.93
C ILE A 400 3.34 -19.64 15.64
N GLU A 401 2.20 -20.19 15.21
CA GLU A 401 1.72 -21.52 15.57
C GLU A 401 1.58 -22.37 14.32
N ILE A 402 2.10 -23.59 14.35
CA ILE A 402 1.98 -24.57 13.26
C ILE A 402 1.29 -25.81 13.80
N LYS A 403 0.23 -26.23 13.14
CA LYS A 403 -0.53 -27.43 13.52
C LYS A 403 -1.16 -28.13 12.35
N GLU A 404 -1.63 -29.35 12.61
CA GLU A 404 -2.46 -30.12 11.68
C GLU A 404 -3.93 -30.04 12.12
N HIS A 405 -4.85 -29.98 11.16
CA HIS A 405 -6.28 -29.98 11.44
C HIS A 405 -7.05 -30.78 10.41
N ASN A 406 -8.03 -31.57 10.88
CA ASN A 406 -8.96 -32.29 10.03
C ASN A 406 -10.34 -31.62 10.07
N PHE A 407 -10.73 -30.96 8.99
CA PHE A 407 -11.99 -30.25 8.89
C PHE A 407 -13.22 -31.15 8.79
N SER A 408 -13.06 -32.44 8.51
CA SER A 408 -14.16 -33.38 8.51
C SER A 408 -14.62 -33.76 9.93
N ASP A 409 -13.72 -33.65 10.91
CA ASP A 409 -14.02 -33.94 12.30
C ASP A 409 -14.68 -32.78 13.00
N ASN A 410 -14.10 -31.56 12.83
CA ASN A 410 -14.60 -30.34 13.44
C ASN A 410 -14.08 -29.09 12.72
N SER A 411 -14.69 -27.94 13.02
CA SER A 411 -14.20 -26.65 12.56
C SER A 411 -12.91 -26.25 13.26
N LEU A 412 -12.06 -25.49 12.58
CA LEU A 412 -10.87 -24.88 13.17
C LEU A 412 -11.31 -23.72 14.05
N ASN A 413 -11.06 -23.80 15.33
CA ASN A 413 -11.41 -22.75 16.31
C ASN A 413 -10.24 -21.78 16.52
N ILE A 414 -10.52 -20.50 16.38
CA ILE A 414 -9.59 -19.38 16.65
C ILE A 414 -10.17 -18.52 17.77
N ASN A 415 -9.43 -18.38 18.85
CA ASN A 415 -9.74 -17.44 19.91
C ASN A 415 -9.18 -16.05 19.52
N VAL A 416 -10.05 -15.13 19.10
CA VAL A 416 -9.67 -13.80 18.64
C VAL A 416 -9.66 -12.85 19.82
N THR A 417 -8.48 -12.48 20.26
CA THR A 417 -8.27 -11.56 21.37
C THR A 417 -8.36 -10.11 20.94
N PHE A 418 -8.56 -9.22 21.91
CA PHE A 418 -8.58 -7.78 21.64
C PHE A 418 -7.26 -7.29 21.04
N ASN A 419 -7.37 -6.41 20.05
CA ASN A 419 -6.23 -5.76 19.38
C ASN A 419 -5.22 -6.74 18.75
N ALA A 420 -5.69 -7.88 18.29
CA ALA A 420 -4.90 -8.88 17.60
C ALA A 420 -5.37 -9.11 16.17
N LEU A 421 -4.42 -9.33 15.27
CA LEU A 421 -4.62 -9.70 13.87
C LEU A 421 -4.08 -11.11 13.67
N TYR A 422 -4.92 -11.98 13.10
CA TYR A 422 -4.59 -13.36 12.80
C TYR A 422 -4.47 -13.56 11.29
N ILE A 423 -3.33 -14.06 10.86
CA ILE A 423 -3.07 -14.46 9.48
C ILE A 423 -2.97 -15.98 9.46
N ILE A 424 -3.98 -16.63 8.90
CA ILE A 424 -4.14 -18.08 8.94
C ILE A 424 -3.95 -18.64 7.53
N LYS A 425 -2.93 -19.47 7.36
CA LYS A 425 -2.64 -20.14 6.11
C LYS A 425 -3.07 -21.58 6.21
N ILE A 426 -3.94 -22.03 5.28
CA ILE A 426 -4.43 -23.39 5.17
C ILE A 426 -3.90 -23.99 3.88
N GLY A 427 -3.01 -24.97 3.96
CA GLY A 427 -2.41 -25.60 2.81
C GLY A 427 -3.45 -26.31 1.95
N LYS A 428 -3.40 -26.12 0.63
CA LYS A 428 -4.21 -26.84 -0.34
C LYS A 428 -3.59 -28.22 -0.62
N LYS A 429 -4.43 -29.17 -1.01
CA LYS A 429 -4.02 -30.51 -1.40
C LYS A 429 -4.20 -30.75 -2.89
#